data_64e7cd2a4541dc44bba71407788f4f38
#
_entry.id   64e7cd2a4541dc44bba71407788f4f38
#
_cell.length_a   1.000
_cell.length_b   1.000
_cell.length_c   1.000
_cell.angle_alpha   90.00
_cell.angle_beta   90.00
_cell.angle_gamma   90.00
#
_symmetry.space_group_name_H-M   'P 1'
#
loop_
_entity.id
_entity.type
_entity.pdbx_description
1 polymer ?
#
loop_
_entity_poly.entity_id
_entity_poly.type
_entity_poly.pdbx_seq_one_letter_code
_entity_poly.pdbx_strand_id
1 'polypeptide(L)'
;MTEAGKKSEWVKRPATATEGANCTLEEYQSLYARSIEDTDAFWRGQAERIDWFSKPEVIGNWSFDPVSIKWFEDGVLNICHNAVDRHVEAGNGERIA
;
A
#
# COMPACT_ATOMS: atom_id res chain seq x y z
N MET A 1 40.18 5.98 -6.17
CA MET A 1 40.22 4.59 -5.75
C MET A 1 38.94 4.26 -5.01
N THR A 2 38.01 3.71 -5.73
CA THR A 2 36.81 3.21 -5.14
C THR A 2 37.19 2.00 -4.30
N GLU A 3 36.85 2.03 -3.02
CA GLU A 3 36.82 0.80 -2.27
C GLU A 3 35.86 -0.13 -3.02
N ALA A 4 36.44 -1.08 -3.75
CA ALA A 4 35.66 -2.11 -4.39
C ALA A 4 34.87 -2.82 -3.29
N GLY A 5 33.66 -2.40 -3.13
CA GLY A 5 32.61 -2.91 -2.37
C GLY A 5 32.97 -3.86 -1.24
N LYS A 6 32.94 -3.38 0.00
CA LYS A 6 32.36 -4.22 1.02
C LYS A 6 31.00 -4.65 0.46
N LYS A 7 30.93 -5.88 -0.04
CA LYS A 7 29.63 -6.52 -0.28
C LYS A 7 28.87 -6.29 1.00
N SER A 8 27.78 -5.52 0.92
CA SER A 8 26.89 -5.39 2.04
C SER A 8 26.54 -6.80 2.49
N GLU A 9 27.02 -7.19 3.67
CA GLU A 9 26.61 -8.46 4.23
C GLU A 9 25.10 -8.41 4.42
N TRP A 10 24.40 -9.12 3.57
CA TRP A 10 22.97 -9.26 3.72
C TRP A 10 22.71 -9.97 5.05
N VAL A 11 22.12 -9.25 5.98
CA VAL A 11 21.71 -9.84 7.26
C VAL A 11 20.60 -10.82 6.98
N LYS A 12 20.87 -12.08 7.26
CA LYS A 12 19.88 -13.15 7.06
C LYS A 12 18.73 -12.98 8.05
N ARG A 13 17.51 -12.94 7.54
CA ARG A 13 16.32 -12.84 8.36
C ARG A 13 16.22 -14.04 9.31
N PRO A 14 16.02 -13.84 10.62
CA PRO A 14 15.77 -14.95 11.54
C PRO A 14 14.47 -15.68 11.15
N ALA A 15 14.43 -17.00 11.34
CA ALA A 15 13.22 -17.80 11.05
C ALA A 15 11.99 -17.33 11.83
N THR A 16 12.21 -16.82 13.05
CA THR A 16 11.15 -16.30 13.93
C THR A 16 10.54 -14.99 13.45
N ALA A 17 11.17 -14.27 12.52
CA ALA A 17 10.67 -12.99 12.02
C ALA A 17 9.32 -13.08 11.28
N THR A 18 8.93 -14.29 10.86
CA THR A 18 7.64 -14.54 10.21
C THR A 18 6.55 -15.00 11.16
N GLU A 19 6.89 -15.31 12.41
CA GLU A 19 5.92 -15.72 13.41
C GLU A 19 5.00 -14.53 13.75
N GLY A 20 3.69 -14.73 13.60
CA GLY A 20 2.70 -13.67 13.79
C GLY A 20 2.71 -12.54 12.77
N ALA A 21 3.46 -12.66 11.69
CA ALA A 21 3.43 -11.68 10.60
C ALA A 21 2.13 -11.78 9.80
N ASN A 22 1.62 -10.62 9.37
CA ASN A 22 0.39 -10.54 8.58
C ASN A 22 0.56 -10.96 7.11
N CYS A 23 1.80 -11.12 6.67
CA CYS A 23 2.12 -11.46 5.29
C CYS A 23 3.36 -12.36 5.24
N THR A 24 3.27 -13.48 4.54
CA THR A 24 4.40 -14.35 4.27
C THR A 24 5.22 -13.83 3.08
N LEU A 25 6.43 -14.36 2.90
CA LEU A 25 7.25 -14.02 1.73
C LEU A 25 6.56 -14.40 0.41
N GLU A 26 5.91 -15.55 0.37
CA GLU A 26 5.17 -16.01 -0.81
C GLU A 26 4.00 -15.11 -1.14
N GLU A 27 3.23 -14.71 -0.14
CA GLU A 27 2.14 -13.72 -0.29
C GLU A 27 2.66 -12.38 -0.79
N TYR A 28 3.77 -11.89 -0.25
CA TYR A 28 4.40 -10.66 -0.71
C TYR A 28 4.81 -10.76 -2.18
N GLN A 29 5.46 -11.82 -2.58
CA GLN A 29 5.90 -12.04 -3.96
C GLN A 29 4.71 -12.08 -4.92
N SER A 30 3.63 -12.76 -4.53
CA SER A 30 2.39 -12.81 -5.30
C SER A 30 1.74 -11.45 -5.45
N LEU A 31 1.63 -10.69 -4.36
CA LEU A 31 1.09 -9.32 -4.36
C LEU A 31 1.94 -8.39 -5.23
N TYR A 32 3.25 -8.48 -5.11
CA TYR A 32 4.17 -7.68 -5.90
C TYR A 32 4.04 -7.96 -7.39
N ALA A 33 4.02 -9.23 -7.78
CA ALA A 33 3.81 -9.63 -9.17
C ALA A 33 2.49 -9.06 -9.73
N ARG A 34 1.39 -9.19 -8.99
CA ARG A 34 0.09 -8.63 -9.38
C ARG A 34 0.13 -7.11 -9.50
N SER A 35 0.85 -6.42 -8.64
CA SER A 35 0.95 -4.95 -8.67
C SER A 35 1.66 -4.43 -9.93
N ILE A 36 2.48 -5.25 -10.57
CA ILE A 36 3.20 -4.92 -11.80
C ILE A 36 2.46 -5.41 -13.04
N GLU A 37 1.93 -6.64 -13.01
CA GLU A 37 1.26 -7.26 -14.15
C GLU A 37 -0.10 -6.62 -14.46
N ASP A 38 -0.86 -6.27 -13.42
CA ASP A 38 -2.15 -5.59 -13.55
C ASP A 38 -2.28 -4.51 -12.48
N THR A 39 -1.57 -3.42 -12.68
CA THR A 39 -1.49 -2.29 -11.75
C THR A 39 -2.86 -1.69 -11.45
N ASP A 40 -3.71 -1.51 -12.45
CA ASP A 40 -5.04 -0.94 -12.28
C ASP A 40 -5.91 -1.81 -11.37
N ALA A 41 -6.03 -3.09 -11.67
CA ALA A 41 -6.83 -4.03 -10.88
C ALA A 41 -6.29 -4.19 -9.46
N PHE A 42 -4.96 -4.23 -9.30
CA PHE A 42 -4.34 -4.33 -7.99
C PHE A 42 -4.69 -3.14 -7.09
N TRP A 43 -4.47 -1.92 -7.57
CA TRP A 43 -4.73 -0.71 -6.77
C TRP A 43 -6.21 -0.41 -6.62
N ARG A 44 -7.03 -0.80 -7.57
CA ARG A 44 -8.50 -0.75 -7.44
C ARG A 44 -8.97 -1.63 -6.28
N GLY A 45 -8.41 -2.83 -6.14
CA GLY A 45 -8.67 -3.70 -5.01
C GLY A 45 -8.18 -3.14 -3.67
N GLN A 46 -7.01 -2.49 -3.64
CA GLN A 46 -6.50 -1.82 -2.44
C GLN A 46 -7.36 -0.62 -2.03
N ALA A 47 -7.91 0.11 -2.98
CA ALA A 47 -8.79 1.24 -2.74
C ALA A 47 -10.09 0.86 -1.99
N GLU A 48 -10.53 -0.39 -2.10
CA GLU A 48 -11.71 -0.90 -1.36
C GLU A 48 -11.50 -0.90 0.16
N ARG A 49 -10.28 -0.80 0.64
CA ARG A 49 -9.94 -0.70 2.08
C ARG A 49 -10.21 0.66 2.68
N ILE A 50 -10.51 1.64 1.85
CA ILE A 50 -10.75 3.03 2.22
C ILE A 50 -12.22 3.35 1.99
N ASP A 51 -12.81 4.14 2.90
CA ASP A 51 -14.16 4.66 2.73
C ASP A 51 -14.13 5.91 1.85
N TRP A 52 -14.76 5.83 0.69
CA TRP A 52 -14.87 6.92 -0.26
C TRP A 52 -16.24 7.57 -0.17
N PHE A 53 -16.31 8.89 -0.30
CA PHE A 53 -17.57 9.59 -0.55
C PHE A 53 -18.00 9.42 -2.02
N SER A 54 -17.02 9.40 -2.91
CA SER A 54 -17.21 9.02 -4.31
C SER A 54 -16.04 8.11 -4.72
N LYS A 55 -16.34 6.87 -5.08
CA LYS A 55 -15.30 5.90 -5.48
C LYS A 55 -14.60 6.35 -6.75
N PRO A 56 -13.26 6.23 -6.82
CA PRO A 56 -12.53 6.54 -8.04
C PRO A 56 -12.84 5.51 -9.13
N GLU A 57 -13.07 5.98 -10.34
CA GLU A 57 -13.13 5.15 -11.54
C GLU A 57 -11.77 5.08 -12.22
N VAL A 58 -11.03 6.19 -12.20
CA VAL A 58 -9.67 6.30 -12.72
C VAL A 58 -8.69 6.03 -11.59
N ILE A 59 -7.97 4.94 -11.65
CA ILE A 59 -7.03 4.54 -10.58
C ILE A 59 -5.72 5.28 -10.71
N GLY A 60 -5.07 5.24 -11.86
CA GLY A 60 -3.82 5.94 -12.10
C GLY A 60 -3.81 6.62 -13.46
N ASN A 61 -3.19 7.78 -13.50
CA ASN A 61 -2.96 8.54 -14.71
C ASN A 61 -1.59 9.19 -14.63
N TRP A 62 -0.62 8.66 -15.36
CA TRP A 62 0.75 9.14 -15.30
C TRP A 62 1.40 9.19 -16.67
N SER A 63 2.34 10.13 -16.78
CA SER A 63 3.25 10.31 -17.91
C SER A 63 4.62 10.73 -17.39
N PHE A 64 5.67 10.33 -18.07
CA PHE A 64 7.04 10.75 -17.76
C PHE A 64 7.56 11.83 -18.70
N ASP A 65 6.83 12.15 -19.78
CA ASP A 65 7.18 13.23 -20.73
C ASP A 65 5.91 13.93 -21.24
N PRO A 66 5.53 15.07 -20.68
CA PRO A 66 6.03 15.70 -19.44
C PRO A 66 5.67 14.88 -18.20
N VAL A 67 6.40 15.06 -17.12
CA VAL A 67 6.12 14.37 -15.86
C VAL A 67 4.78 14.83 -15.30
N SER A 68 3.84 13.91 -15.20
CA SER A 68 2.53 14.11 -14.58
C SER A 68 2.10 12.80 -13.94
N ILE A 69 1.91 12.81 -12.62
CA ILE A 69 1.53 11.61 -11.87
C ILE A 69 0.32 11.93 -11.02
N LYS A 70 -0.79 11.23 -11.29
CA LYS A 70 -2.05 11.39 -10.57
C LYS A 70 -2.60 10.02 -10.20
N TRP A 71 -2.99 9.87 -8.94
CA TRP A 71 -3.63 8.67 -8.43
C TRP A 71 -5.02 9.00 -7.92
N PHE A 72 -5.99 8.15 -8.25
CA PHE A 72 -7.37 8.26 -7.76
C PHE A 72 -7.96 9.67 -7.95
N GLU A 73 -7.67 10.33 -9.07
CA GLU A 73 -7.92 11.77 -9.23
C GLU A 73 -9.42 12.15 -9.22
N ASP A 74 -10.32 11.23 -9.57
CA ASP A 74 -11.77 11.42 -9.52
C ASP A 74 -12.41 10.91 -8.23
N GLY A 75 -11.63 10.36 -7.31
CA GLY A 75 -12.10 9.93 -6.00
C GLY A 75 -12.27 11.08 -5.02
N VAL A 76 -13.28 10.99 -4.17
CA VAL A 76 -13.53 11.97 -3.09
C VAL A 76 -13.57 11.22 -1.77
N LEU A 77 -12.74 11.63 -0.82
CA LEU A 77 -12.68 11.04 0.51
C LEU A 77 -12.36 12.09 1.58
N ASN A 78 -12.57 11.70 2.83
CA ASN A 78 -12.13 12.47 4.00
C ASN A 78 -11.14 11.63 4.81
N ILE A 79 -9.93 12.14 4.99
CA ILE A 79 -8.87 11.43 5.72
C ILE A 79 -9.24 11.25 7.20
N CYS A 80 -9.83 12.27 7.82
CA CYS A 80 -10.26 12.21 9.23
C CYS A 80 -11.32 11.14 9.44
N HIS A 81 -12.31 11.04 8.54
CA HIS A 81 -13.29 9.95 8.57
C HIS A 81 -12.62 8.57 8.50
N ASN A 82 -11.70 8.39 7.59
CA ASN A 82 -10.99 7.12 7.41
C ASN A 82 -10.06 6.77 8.59
N ALA A 83 -9.40 7.76 9.18
CA ALA A 83 -8.43 7.54 10.25
C ALA A 83 -9.07 7.44 11.64
N VAL A 84 -10.18 8.12 11.88
CA VAL A 84 -10.77 8.27 13.21
C VAL A 84 -12.25 7.85 13.21
N ASP A 85 -13.10 8.57 12.49
CA ASP A 85 -14.55 8.49 12.67
C ASP A 85 -15.11 7.09 12.41
N ARG A 86 -14.69 6.41 11.34
CA ARG A 86 -15.15 5.05 11.03
C ARG A 86 -14.77 4.02 12.10
N HIS A 87 -13.65 4.22 12.80
CA HIS A 87 -13.21 3.33 13.88
C HIS A 87 -14.02 3.55 15.14
N VAL A 88 -14.41 4.79 15.43
CA VAL A 88 -15.33 5.10 16.52
C VAL A 88 -16.71 4.51 16.23
N GLU A 89 -17.23 4.68 15.04
CA GLU A 89 -18.52 4.11 14.59
C GLU A 89 -18.51 2.58 14.65
N ALA A 90 -17.36 1.95 14.40
CA ALA A 90 -17.18 0.50 14.49
C ALA A 90 -17.05 -0.02 15.92
N GLY A 91 -17.14 0.81 16.96
CA GLY A 91 -17.10 0.45 18.37
C GLY A 91 -15.70 0.49 19.00
N ASN A 92 -14.70 1.06 18.33
CA ASN A 92 -13.31 1.12 18.79
C ASN A 92 -12.94 2.46 19.47
N GLY A 93 -13.94 3.28 19.87
CA GLY A 93 -13.70 4.63 20.39
C GLY A 93 -12.86 4.70 21.66
N GLU A 94 -12.90 3.66 22.50
CA GLU A 94 -12.12 3.58 23.74
C GLU A 94 -10.70 3.03 23.55
N ARG A 95 -10.34 2.66 22.31
CA ARG A 95 -9.02 2.13 22.03
C ARG A 95 -7.96 3.21 22.06
N ILE A 96 -6.89 2.98 22.83
CA ILE A 96 -5.74 3.88 22.91
C ILE A 96 -4.93 3.82 21.63
N ALA A 97 -4.60 4.98 21.07
CA ALA A 97 -3.78 5.14 19.87
C ALA A 97 -2.28 4.96 20.18
#